data_5e857496f5f0ad9091fb363e0d79c4c1
#
_entry.id   5e857496f5f0ad9091fb363e0d79c4c1
#
_cell.length_a   1.000
_cell.length_b   1.000
_cell.length_c   1.000
_cell.angle_alpha   90.00
_cell.angle_beta   90.00
_cell.angle_gamma   90.00
#
_symmetry.space_group_name_H-M   'P 1'
#
loop_
_entity.id
_entity.type
_entity.pdbx_description
1 polymer ?
#
loop_
_entity_poly.entity_id
_entity_poly.type
_entity_poly.pdbx_seq_one_letter_code
_entity_poly.pdbx_strand_id
1 'polypeptide(L)'
;MKHYLFSIVIVIAFWSCSVPTPQTGSVHVNDTPLEILPIDSTITIKAKDLISNISFVRLESSWKNIIGQIEQILFTDDRIIVFDRYKAKAIYVFDRNGKFLNKIGMLGHGPQEYVEPSYIALVPGQNQIVVFDFSPKKVKIYDLDGKFIRSEDVPIYLFSGEYLTDQVKVGATIGRRYFSLPEWGRGSLFMFNNDWNVVSTGFQDPYPEALTYTSTNNLKKFGDRIYYMPVYENQIYRVHADSLQLIYQLDFGDRALPSPEKYQIQESRQFERLLRTHHTFQDFIDLREWAIFKTADNALGRTFVYDKTKDSVFCLSNQISNPLENWFHTSDYYVNDSTIASSTDAASIVTLMPWMRQFAKAIPQKEQTERIIEQLAPVTENDNPVLFFFTLKSDR
;
A
#
# COMPACT_ATOMS: atom_id res chain seq x y z
N MET A 1 -46.29 62.40 -43.99
CA MET A 1 -45.16 62.20 -43.05
C MET A 1 -45.05 60.69 -42.83
N LYS A 2 -44.02 60.05 -43.42
CA LYS A 2 -43.78 58.63 -43.28
C LYS A 2 -42.67 58.43 -42.24
N HIS A 3 -43.02 57.72 -41.15
CA HIS A 3 -42.03 57.33 -40.11
C HIS A 3 -41.37 56.00 -40.51
N TYR A 4 -40.08 56.00 -40.70
CA TYR A 4 -39.26 54.82 -40.87
C TYR A 4 -38.77 54.36 -39.46
N LEU A 5 -39.24 53.21 -38.99
CA LEU A 5 -38.66 52.53 -37.84
C LEU A 5 -37.42 51.76 -38.29
N PHE A 6 -36.28 52.13 -37.71
CA PHE A 6 -35.00 51.40 -37.89
C PHE A 6 -34.91 50.35 -36.79
N SER A 7 -35.08 49.06 -37.13
CA SER A 7 -34.85 47.95 -36.20
C SER A 7 -33.36 47.63 -36.19
N ILE A 8 -32.72 47.87 -35.06
CA ILE A 8 -31.33 47.46 -34.80
C ILE A 8 -31.35 46.00 -34.35
N VAL A 9 -30.84 45.09 -35.18
CA VAL A 9 -30.60 43.69 -34.82
C VAL A 9 -29.21 43.59 -34.16
N ILE A 10 -29.17 43.39 -32.85
CA ILE A 10 -27.96 43.14 -32.12
C ILE A 10 -27.61 41.64 -32.27
N VAL A 11 -26.61 41.33 -33.08
CA VAL A 11 -26.03 39.98 -33.18
C VAL A 11 -25.07 39.77 -32.01
N ILE A 12 -25.50 39.08 -30.97
CA ILE A 12 -24.64 38.64 -29.89
C ILE A 12 -23.87 37.41 -30.38
N ALA A 13 -22.64 37.61 -30.76
CA ALA A 13 -21.72 36.50 -31.04
C ALA A 13 -21.29 35.85 -29.71
N PHE A 14 -21.87 34.71 -29.40
CA PHE A 14 -21.35 33.84 -28.33
C PHE A 14 -20.01 33.27 -28.79
N TRP A 15 -18.93 33.85 -28.34
CA TRP A 15 -17.63 33.19 -28.38
C TRP A 15 -17.68 32.09 -27.29
N SER A 16 -18.00 30.88 -27.71
CA SER A 16 -17.76 29.68 -26.92
C SER A 16 -16.23 29.52 -26.86
N CYS A 17 -15.60 29.97 -25.78
CA CYS A 17 -14.27 29.51 -25.40
C CYS A 17 -14.41 28.01 -25.04
N SER A 18 -14.24 27.16 -26.04
CA SER A 18 -13.91 25.75 -25.75
C SER A 18 -12.53 25.75 -25.11
N VAL A 19 -12.48 25.56 -23.80
CA VAL A 19 -11.25 25.22 -23.10
C VAL A 19 -10.77 23.93 -23.77
N PRO A 20 -9.57 23.88 -24.36
CA PRO A 20 -9.08 22.66 -24.95
C PRO A 20 -9.01 21.61 -23.84
N THR A 21 -9.74 20.53 -24.01
CA THR A 21 -9.63 19.34 -23.15
C THR A 21 -8.18 18.89 -23.24
N PRO A 22 -7.44 18.79 -22.12
CA PRO A 22 -6.08 18.29 -22.19
C PRO A 22 -6.13 16.89 -22.81
N GLN A 23 -5.41 16.68 -23.92
CA GLN A 23 -5.23 15.34 -24.45
C GLN A 23 -4.36 14.57 -23.47
N THR A 24 -4.99 13.84 -22.57
CA THR A 24 -4.32 12.88 -21.68
C THR A 24 -3.82 11.73 -22.54
N GLY A 25 -2.51 11.48 -22.51
CA GLY A 25 -1.92 10.29 -23.11
C GLY A 25 -2.33 9.02 -22.38
N SER A 26 -2.25 7.88 -23.04
CA SER A 26 -2.21 6.58 -22.35
C SER A 26 -0.77 6.28 -21.95
N VAL A 27 -0.58 5.73 -20.75
CA VAL A 27 0.73 5.21 -20.34
C VAL A 27 1.10 4.02 -21.24
N HIS A 28 2.34 3.99 -21.70
CA HIS A 28 2.83 2.83 -22.43
C HIS A 28 2.95 1.63 -21.47
N VAL A 29 2.27 0.52 -21.79
CA VAL A 29 2.30 -0.69 -20.98
C VAL A 29 3.04 -1.78 -21.74
N ASN A 30 4.11 -2.31 -21.16
CA ASN A 30 4.78 -3.52 -21.63
C ASN A 30 4.26 -4.71 -20.84
N ASP A 31 3.35 -5.46 -21.46
CA ASP A 31 2.67 -6.62 -20.88
C ASP A 31 3.48 -7.94 -20.99
N THR A 32 4.70 -7.89 -21.51
CA THR A 32 5.57 -9.06 -21.48
C THR A 32 6.14 -9.22 -20.08
N PRO A 33 5.77 -10.28 -19.34
CA PRO A 33 6.28 -10.49 -17.99
C PRO A 33 7.77 -10.79 -18.03
N LEU A 34 8.51 -10.23 -17.06
CA LEU A 34 9.90 -10.64 -16.83
C LEU A 34 9.96 -12.00 -16.15
N GLU A 35 9.03 -12.26 -15.22
CA GLU A 35 8.94 -13.52 -14.48
C GLU A 35 7.51 -14.04 -14.46
N ILE A 36 7.34 -15.32 -14.78
CA ILE A 36 6.08 -16.06 -14.60
C ILE A 36 6.26 -17.02 -13.44
N LEU A 37 5.57 -16.75 -12.34
CA LEU A 37 5.75 -17.45 -11.08
C LEU A 37 4.63 -18.47 -10.86
N PRO A 38 4.92 -19.79 -10.84
CA PRO A 38 3.93 -20.82 -10.53
C PRO A 38 3.56 -20.78 -9.04
N ILE A 39 2.34 -20.34 -8.74
CA ILE A 39 1.85 -20.16 -7.36
C ILE A 39 1.10 -21.40 -6.83
N ASP A 40 1.25 -22.52 -7.46
CA ASP A 40 0.75 -23.82 -7.02
C ASP A 40 1.85 -24.72 -6.43
N SER A 41 3.07 -24.18 -6.29
CA SER A 41 4.22 -24.94 -5.76
C SER A 41 3.88 -25.65 -4.46
N THR A 42 4.15 -26.95 -4.43
CA THR A 42 4.02 -27.79 -3.24
C THR A 42 5.29 -27.82 -2.39
N ILE A 43 6.39 -27.27 -2.90
CA ILE A 43 7.66 -27.19 -2.15
C ILE A 43 7.49 -26.17 -1.03
N THR A 44 7.65 -26.62 0.21
CA THR A 44 7.48 -25.76 1.38
C THR A 44 8.82 -25.45 2.03
N ILE A 45 8.97 -24.21 2.51
CA ILE A 45 10.06 -23.77 3.36
C ILE A 45 9.51 -23.23 4.68
N LYS A 46 10.34 -23.24 5.73
CA LYS A 46 9.99 -22.66 7.03
C LYS A 46 10.54 -21.24 7.16
N ALA A 47 9.92 -20.42 7.98
CA ALA A 47 10.40 -19.06 8.26
C ALA A 47 11.87 -19.03 8.68
N LYS A 48 12.34 -19.98 9.49
CA LYS A 48 13.76 -20.12 9.89
C LYS A 48 14.73 -20.28 8.71
N ASP A 49 14.24 -20.80 7.57
CA ASP A 49 15.07 -21.02 6.39
C ASP A 49 15.30 -19.70 5.62
N LEU A 50 14.41 -18.73 5.82
CA LEU A 50 14.47 -17.39 5.25
C LEU A 50 15.10 -16.36 6.19
N ILE A 51 14.78 -16.43 7.49
CA ILE A 51 15.13 -15.40 8.46
C ILE A 51 16.55 -15.62 8.97
N SER A 52 17.37 -14.56 8.95
CA SER A 52 18.70 -14.53 9.55
C SER A 52 18.73 -13.88 10.92
N ASN A 53 17.87 -12.88 11.16
CA ASN A 53 17.79 -12.18 12.42
C ASN A 53 16.35 -11.69 12.72
N ILE A 54 16.00 -11.71 14.00
CA ILE A 54 14.74 -11.14 14.52
C ILE A 54 15.09 -10.11 15.59
N SER A 55 14.53 -8.92 15.45
CA SER A 55 14.59 -7.87 16.47
C SER A 55 13.21 -7.22 16.62
N PHE A 56 13.06 -6.35 17.59
CA PHE A 56 11.78 -5.66 17.79
C PHE A 56 11.98 -4.26 18.34
N VAL A 57 10.95 -3.43 18.17
CA VAL A 57 10.85 -2.09 18.75
C VAL A 57 9.47 -1.96 19.39
N ARG A 58 9.45 -1.54 20.64
CA ARG A 58 8.22 -1.16 21.35
C ARG A 58 7.92 0.31 21.05
N LEU A 59 6.78 0.60 20.48
CA LEU A 59 6.36 1.99 20.28
C LEU A 59 5.89 2.55 21.62
N GLU A 60 6.46 3.68 22.05
CA GLU A 60 6.10 4.35 23.30
C GLU A 60 4.59 4.59 23.38
N SER A 61 3.99 4.27 24.53
CA SER A 61 2.56 4.38 24.77
C SER A 61 2.27 5.53 25.73
N SER A 62 1.41 6.44 25.33
CA SER A 62 0.91 7.51 26.17
C SER A 62 -0.46 7.98 25.66
N TRP A 63 -1.20 8.72 26.47
CA TRP A 63 -2.49 9.29 26.05
C TRP A 63 -2.38 10.20 24.80
N LYS A 64 -1.18 10.64 24.43
CA LYS A 64 -0.92 11.49 23.26
C LYS A 64 -0.77 10.72 21.95
N ASN A 65 -0.42 9.45 22.01
CA ASN A 65 0.03 8.68 20.85
C ASN A 65 -0.55 7.25 20.79
N ILE A 66 -1.76 7.05 21.28
CA ILE A 66 -2.43 5.75 21.20
C ILE A 66 -2.73 5.42 19.74
N ILE A 67 -2.20 4.29 19.28
CA ILE A 67 -2.42 3.71 17.96
C ILE A 67 -3.53 2.68 18.07
N GLY A 68 -4.61 2.87 17.30
CA GLY A 68 -5.73 1.92 17.27
C GLY A 68 -5.61 0.88 16.17
N GLN A 69 -5.09 1.26 15.00
CA GLN A 69 -4.88 0.36 13.87
C GLN A 69 -3.81 0.94 12.93
N ILE A 70 -2.81 0.15 12.62
CA ILE A 70 -1.77 0.56 11.67
C ILE A 70 -2.23 0.22 10.26
N GLU A 71 -2.34 1.25 9.41
CA GLU A 71 -2.59 1.08 7.97
C GLU A 71 -1.27 1.11 7.18
N GLN A 72 -0.37 2.01 7.54
CA GLN A 72 0.89 2.20 6.82
C GLN A 72 2.02 2.54 7.79
N ILE A 73 3.20 2.01 7.54
CA ILE A 73 4.44 2.42 8.21
C ILE A 73 5.45 2.84 7.15
N LEU A 74 6.06 4.00 7.36
CA LEU A 74 7.19 4.46 6.58
C LEU A 74 8.42 4.53 7.49
N PHE A 75 9.56 4.16 6.93
CA PHE A 75 10.84 4.18 7.63
C PHE A 75 11.79 5.17 6.95
N THR A 76 12.42 6.03 7.75
CA THR A 76 13.59 6.81 7.35
C THR A 76 14.82 6.31 8.12
N ASP A 77 15.98 6.90 7.91
CA ASP A 77 17.19 6.53 8.63
C ASP A 77 17.04 6.70 10.15
N ASP A 78 16.31 7.73 10.58
CA ASP A 78 16.18 8.14 11.99
C ASP A 78 14.77 7.99 12.56
N ARG A 79 13.74 7.69 11.74
CA ARG A 79 12.34 7.72 12.18
C ARG A 79 11.55 6.50 11.75
N ILE A 80 10.48 6.24 12.52
CA ILE A 80 9.36 5.34 12.22
C ILE A 80 8.12 6.20 12.16
N ILE A 81 7.43 6.22 11.04
CA ILE A 81 6.23 7.02 10.81
C ILE A 81 5.06 6.04 10.67
N VAL A 82 4.11 6.13 11.60
CA VAL A 82 2.96 5.23 11.68
C VAL A 82 1.69 5.98 11.30
N PHE A 83 0.97 5.50 10.32
CA PHE A 83 -0.32 6.03 9.93
C PHE A 83 -1.45 5.11 10.41
N ASP A 84 -2.26 5.63 11.31
CA ASP A 84 -3.54 5.06 11.73
C ASP A 84 -4.67 5.76 10.99
N ARG A 85 -5.12 5.14 9.91
CA ARG A 85 -6.14 5.72 9.03
C ARG A 85 -7.55 5.66 9.61
N TYR A 86 -7.89 4.52 10.27
CA TYR A 86 -9.29 4.20 10.54
C TYR A 86 -9.73 4.53 11.97
N LYS A 87 -8.86 4.36 12.94
CA LYS A 87 -9.20 4.53 14.36
C LYS A 87 -8.84 5.91 14.87
N ALA A 88 -7.55 6.19 15.00
CA ALA A 88 -7.08 7.49 15.48
C ALA A 88 -7.10 8.58 14.40
N LYS A 89 -7.08 8.20 13.12
CA LYS A 89 -6.95 9.09 11.96
C LYS A 89 -5.80 10.08 12.15
N ALA A 90 -4.65 9.53 12.52
CA ALA A 90 -3.49 10.30 12.93
C ALA A 90 -2.20 9.69 12.36
N ILE A 91 -1.19 10.54 12.23
CA ILE A 91 0.16 10.16 11.79
C ILE A 91 1.10 10.44 12.96
N TYR A 92 1.72 9.37 13.46
CA TYR A 92 2.63 9.41 14.61
C TYR A 92 4.06 9.22 14.14
N VAL A 93 4.97 9.98 14.71
CA VAL A 93 6.41 9.89 14.45
C VAL A 93 7.12 9.44 15.71
N PHE A 94 7.94 8.40 15.54
CA PHE A 94 8.81 7.85 16.58
C PHE A 94 10.26 7.87 16.09
N ASP A 95 11.21 7.88 17.02
CA ASP A 95 12.59 7.57 16.67
C ASP A 95 12.76 6.06 16.38
N ARG A 96 13.94 5.64 15.93
CA ARG A 96 14.21 4.23 15.61
C ARG A 96 14.18 3.28 16.82
N ASN A 97 14.20 3.81 18.03
CA ASN A 97 14.06 3.06 19.28
C ASN A 97 12.61 3.01 19.78
N GLY A 98 11.67 3.61 19.04
CA GLY A 98 10.25 3.61 19.37
C GLY A 98 9.83 4.72 20.32
N LYS A 99 10.69 5.69 20.65
CA LYS A 99 10.33 6.86 21.46
C LYS A 99 9.48 7.82 20.62
N PHE A 100 8.33 8.23 21.14
CA PHE A 100 7.45 9.18 20.49
C PHE A 100 8.10 10.55 20.33
N LEU A 101 8.06 11.11 19.15
CA LEU A 101 8.58 12.43 18.83
C LEU A 101 7.45 13.45 18.66
N ASN A 102 6.58 13.27 17.69
CA ASN A 102 5.50 14.19 17.35
C ASN A 102 4.39 13.52 16.55
N LYS A 103 3.34 14.32 16.25
CA LYS A 103 2.32 14.01 15.24
C LYS A 103 2.52 14.90 14.01
N ILE A 104 2.11 14.39 12.86
CA ILE A 104 2.06 15.17 11.62
C ILE A 104 0.63 15.58 11.34
N GLY A 105 0.40 16.90 11.35
CA GLY A 105 -0.93 17.47 11.18
C GLY A 105 -1.94 17.03 12.23
N MET A 106 -3.21 17.28 11.96
CA MET A 106 -4.33 16.80 12.77
C MET A 106 -5.61 16.72 11.92
N LEU A 107 -6.56 15.94 12.42
CA LEU A 107 -7.89 15.87 11.83
C LEU A 107 -8.67 17.17 12.10
N GLY A 108 -9.24 17.77 11.06
CA GLY A 108 -10.05 18.98 11.16
C GLY A 108 -10.31 19.64 9.81
N HIS A 109 -10.88 20.84 9.83
CA HIS A 109 -11.25 21.62 8.64
C HIS A 109 -10.41 22.89 8.44
N GLY A 110 -9.40 23.09 9.28
CA GLY A 110 -8.48 24.20 9.15
C GLY A 110 -7.54 24.06 7.95
N PRO A 111 -6.89 25.15 7.50
CA PRO A 111 -6.04 25.13 6.31
C PRO A 111 -4.83 24.20 6.45
N GLN A 112 -4.38 23.96 7.68
CA GLN A 112 -3.25 23.08 8.01
C GLN A 112 -3.70 21.68 8.46
N GLU A 113 -5.01 21.41 8.49
CA GLU A 113 -5.59 20.17 8.98
C GLU A 113 -6.06 19.31 7.79
N TYR A 114 -6.09 17.99 7.95
CA TYR A 114 -6.66 17.07 6.97
C TYR A 114 -8.02 16.56 7.41
N VAL A 115 -8.91 16.29 6.46
CA VAL A 115 -10.30 15.89 6.69
C VAL A 115 -10.44 14.37 6.63
N GLU A 116 -9.91 13.76 5.60
CA GLU A 116 -10.01 12.32 5.34
C GLU A 116 -8.69 11.78 4.74
N PRO A 117 -7.67 11.61 5.58
CA PRO A 117 -6.37 11.15 5.11
C PRO A 117 -6.49 9.71 4.61
N SER A 118 -6.05 9.46 3.38
CA SER A 118 -6.13 8.15 2.72
C SER A 118 -4.80 7.43 2.63
N TYR A 119 -3.72 8.17 2.48
CA TYR A 119 -2.38 7.65 2.25
C TYR A 119 -1.32 8.65 2.67
N ILE A 120 -0.11 8.15 2.96
CA ILE A 120 1.06 9.00 3.23
C ILE A 120 2.25 8.56 2.36
N ALA A 121 3.02 9.53 1.89
CA ALA A 121 4.24 9.28 1.11
C ALA A 121 5.37 10.21 1.52
N LEU A 122 6.62 9.74 1.43
CA LEU A 122 7.81 10.59 1.61
C LEU A 122 8.17 11.28 0.29
N VAL A 123 8.56 12.55 0.39
CA VAL A 123 9.10 13.29 -0.77
C VAL A 123 10.57 12.89 -0.96
N PRO A 124 10.96 12.38 -2.13
CA PRO A 124 12.34 11.94 -2.36
C PRO A 124 13.35 13.06 -2.12
N GLY A 125 14.43 12.74 -1.38
CA GLY A 125 15.52 13.67 -1.10
C GLY A 125 15.17 14.85 -0.19
N GLN A 126 13.94 14.88 0.38
CA GLN A 126 13.49 15.94 1.26
C GLN A 126 13.02 15.39 2.61
N ASN A 127 13.18 16.16 3.67
CA ASN A 127 12.66 15.81 4.99
C ASN A 127 11.16 16.18 5.09
N GLN A 128 10.35 15.68 4.15
CA GLN A 128 8.95 16.02 4.00
C GLN A 128 8.07 14.79 3.77
N ILE A 129 6.85 14.90 4.26
CA ILE A 129 5.79 13.90 4.08
C ILE A 129 4.57 14.55 3.44
N VAL A 130 3.97 13.82 2.53
CA VAL A 130 2.71 14.16 1.88
C VAL A 130 1.59 13.35 2.49
N VAL A 131 0.51 14.00 2.86
CA VAL A 131 -0.74 13.40 3.30
C VAL A 131 -1.76 13.59 2.18
N PHE A 132 -2.24 12.50 1.60
CA PHE A 132 -3.33 12.52 0.62
C PHE A 132 -4.64 12.66 1.37
N ASP A 133 -5.30 13.79 1.19
CA ASP A 133 -6.58 14.13 1.83
C ASP A 133 -7.72 13.91 0.82
N PHE A 134 -8.36 12.76 0.94
CA PHE A 134 -9.24 12.19 -0.07
C PHE A 134 -10.45 13.07 -0.39
N SER A 135 -11.26 13.39 0.61
CA SER A 135 -12.53 14.08 0.42
C SER A 135 -12.39 15.48 -0.18
N PRO A 136 -11.47 16.34 0.28
CA PRO A 136 -11.27 17.65 -0.32
C PRO A 136 -10.43 17.63 -1.60
N LYS A 137 -9.96 16.46 -2.06
CA LYS A 137 -9.06 16.29 -3.20
C LYS A 137 -7.82 17.18 -3.08
N LYS A 138 -7.11 17.02 -1.99
CA LYS A 138 -5.90 17.79 -1.70
C LYS A 138 -4.75 16.87 -1.28
N VAL A 139 -3.56 17.37 -1.47
CA VAL A 139 -2.40 16.86 -0.74
C VAL A 139 -1.92 17.94 0.22
N LYS A 140 -1.53 17.52 1.41
CA LYS A 140 -0.96 18.40 2.42
C LYS A 140 0.47 17.97 2.72
N ILE A 141 1.37 18.92 2.70
CA ILE A 141 2.80 18.67 2.82
C ILE A 141 3.26 19.25 4.15
N TYR A 142 3.95 18.40 4.91
CA TYR A 142 4.53 18.75 6.21
C TYR A 142 6.01 18.36 6.22
N ASP A 143 6.80 18.98 7.09
CA ASP A 143 8.08 18.40 7.47
C ASP A 143 7.88 17.23 8.45
N LEU A 144 8.91 16.44 8.69
CA LEU A 144 8.83 15.29 9.60
C LEU A 144 8.75 15.69 11.08
N ASP A 145 8.92 16.98 11.41
CA ASP A 145 8.67 17.53 12.75
C ASP A 145 7.22 17.99 12.95
N GLY A 146 6.38 17.82 11.91
CA GLY A 146 4.95 18.08 11.94
C GLY A 146 4.54 19.49 11.54
N LYS A 147 5.49 20.35 11.12
CA LYS A 147 5.19 21.71 10.66
C LYS A 147 4.57 21.65 9.26
N PHE A 148 3.41 22.29 9.11
CA PHE A 148 2.75 22.44 7.81
C PHE A 148 3.59 23.33 6.88
N ILE A 149 3.74 22.88 5.63
CA ILE A 149 4.48 23.60 4.60
C ILE A 149 3.50 24.22 3.59
N ARG A 150 2.66 23.40 2.96
CA ARG A 150 1.68 23.85 1.96
C ARG A 150 0.61 22.81 1.68
N SER A 151 -0.43 23.23 0.98
CA SER A 151 -1.48 22.36 0.43
C SER A 151 -1.57 22.58 -1.08
N GLU A 152 -1.79 21.50 -1.82
CA GLU A 152 -1.96 21.51 -3.28
C GLU A 152 -3.27 20.81 -3.64
N ASP A 153 -3.95 21.30 -4.68
CA ASP A 153 -5.17 20.69 -5.18
C ASP A 153 -4.83 19.52 -6.11
N VAL A 154 -5.63 18.45 -6.03
CA VAL A 154 -5.50 17.29 -6.90
C VAL A 154 -6.81 17.14 -7.67
N PRO A 155 -6.79 16.95 -9.00
CA PRO A 155 -8.02 16.97 -9.81
C PRO A 155 -8.95 15.79 -9.55
N ILE A 156 -8.43 14.69 -9.01
CA ILE A 156 -9.15 13.44 -8.79
C ILE A 156 -9.06 12.96 -7.35
N TYR A 157 -9.92 12.03 -6.97
CA TYR A 157 -9.86 11.35 -5.67
C TYR A 157 -8.74 10.29 -5.69
N LEU A 158 -7.66 10.50 -4.94
CA LEU A 158 -6.56 9.56 -4.83
C LEU A 158 -6.64 8.76 -3.53
N PHE A 159 -6.60 7.46 -3.65
CA PHE A 159 -6.46 6.56 -2.49
C PHE A 159 -5.01 6.40 -2.07
N SER A 160 -4.11 6.34 -3.03
CA SER A 160 -2.67 6.26 -2.81
C SER A 160 -1.93 7.07 -3.86
N GLY A 161 -0.71 7.48 -3.54
CA GLY A 161 0.13 8.21 -4.48
C GLY A 161 1.58 8.22 -4.04
N GLU A 162 2.49 8.26 -5.02
CA GLU A 162 3.93 8.25 -4.81
C GLU A 162 4.64 9.22 -5.73
N TYR A 163 5.83 9.60 -5.33
CA TYR A 163 6.74 10.39 -6.13
C TYR A 163 7.71 9.45 -6.87
N LEU A 164 7.65 9.42 -8.19
CA LEU A 164 8.62 8.74 -9.04
C LEU A 164 9.92 9.54 -9.13
N THR A 165 9.76 10.85 -9.33
CA THR A 165 10.83 11.85 -9.29
C THR A 165 10.30 13.10 -8.62
N ASP A 166 11.09 14.14 -8.52
CA ASP A 166 10.64 15.47 -8.10
C ASP A 166 9.63 16.10 -9.09
N GLN A 167 9.64 15.65 -10.36
CA GLN A 167 8.79 16.19 -11.45
C GLN A 167 7.60 15.29 -11.80
N VAL A 168 7.65 14.00 -11.49
CA VAL A 168 6.63 13.03 -11.89
C VAL A 168 6.08 12.30 -10.66
N LYS A 169 4.77 12.32 -10.56
CA LYS A 169 4.04 11.64 -9.50
C LYS A 169 3.09 10.62 -10.11
N VAL A 170 2.77 9.60 -9.34
CA VAL A 170 1.78 8.59 -9.71
C VAL A 170 0.74 8.49 -8.61
N GLY A 171 -0.50 8.27 -8.98
CA GLY A 171 -1.58 8.04 -8.03
C GLY A 171 -2.53 6.96 -8.50
N ALA A 172 -3.07 6.22 -7.57
CA ALA A 172 -4.06 5.19 -7.83
C ALA A 172 -5.39 5.51 -7.17
N THR A 173 -6.44 5.07 -7.84
CA THR A 173 -7.81 5.23 -7.38
C THR A 173 -8.45 3.86 -7.23
N ILE A 174 -9.54 3.77 -6.47
CA ILE A 174 -10.28 2.53 -6.26
C ILE A 174 -11.75 2.77 -6.56
N GLY A 175 -12.28 1.97 -7.50
CA GLY A 175 -13.70 1.87 -7.75
C GLY A 175 -14.35 3.12 -8.36
N ARG A 176 -15.46 2.90 -9.05
CA ARG A 176 -16.18 3.92 -9.80
C ARG A 176 -16.96 4.94 -8.99
N ARG A 177 -17.23 4.67 -7.73
CA ARG A 177 -18.14 5.50 -6.91
C ARG A 177 -17.74 6.97 -6.84
N TYR A 178 -16.48 7.24 -7.13
CA TYR A 178 -15.87 8.57 -7.03
C TYR A 178 -15.45 9.14 -8.39
N PHE A 179 -15.80 8.45 -9.51
CA PHE A 179 -15.39 8.85 -10.85
C PHE A 179 -16.60 9.25 -11.69
N SER A 180 -16.94 10.52 -11.61
CA SER A 180 -17.86 11.15 -12.56
C SER A 180 -17.12 12.10 -13.50
N LEU A 181 -15.86 11.84 -13.80
CA LEU A 181 -15.09 12.72 -14.66
C LEU A 181 -15.03 12.13 -16.07
N PRO A 182 -15.89 12.61 -17.01
CA PRO A 182 -15.99 12.07 -18.36
C PRO A 182 -14.68 12.09 -19.13
N GLU A 183 -13.78 12.99 -18.77
CA GLU A 183 -12.52 13.27 -19.46
C GLU A 183 -11.46 12.19 -19.29
N TRP A 184 -11.49 11.41 -18.19
CA TRP A 184 -10.48 10.37 -17.90
C TRP A 184 -11.02 8.94 -17.85
N GLY A 185 -12.29 8.76 -18.19
CA GLY A 185 -12.93 7.44 -18.27
C GLY A 185 -12.87 6.69 -16.93
N ARG A 186 -12.50 5.41 -16.99
CA ARG A 186 -12.38 4.50 -15.86
C ARG A 186 -10.94 4.27 -15.43
N GLY A 187 -10.04 5.20 -15.69
CA GLY A 187 -8.64 5.03 -15.32
C GLY A 187 -8.47 4.72 -13.84
N SER A 188 -7.62 3.77 -13.51
CA SER A 188 -7.30 3.39 -12.13
C SER A 188 -5.90 3.80 -11.69
N LEU A 189 -5.01 4.09 -12.64
CA LEU A 189 -3.68 4.63 -12.42
C LEU A 189 -3.51 5.93 -13.20
N PHE A 190 -2.95 6.94 -12.55
CA PHE A 190 -2.76 8.27 -13.11
C PHE A 190 -1.32 8.76 -12.92
N MET A 191 -0.74 9.29 -13.98
CA MET A 191 0.54 9.98 -13.93
C MET A 191 0.30 11.49 -13.88
N PHE A 192 1.05 12.18 -13.03
CA PHE A 192 0.93 13.62 -12.83
C PHE A 192 2.28 14.30 -13.05
N ASN A 193 2.22 15.54 -13.54
CA ASN A 193 3.36 16.44 -13.50
C ASN A 193 3.56 17.03 -12.07
N ASN A 194 4.51 17.96 -11.96
CA ASN A 194 4.82 18.57 -10.67
C ASN A 194 3.64 19.36 -10.06
N ASP A 195 2.73 19.87 -10.86
CA ASP A 195 1.58 20.67 -10.44
C ASP A 195 0.30 19.83 -10.26
N TRP A 196 0.41 18.50 -10.18
CA TRP A 196 -0.70 17.57 -10.10
C TRP A 196 -1.66 17.59 -11.31
N ASN A 197 -1.24 18.09 -12.46
CA ASN A 197 -2.01 17.92 -13.68
C ASN A 197 -1.83 16.50 -14.20
N VAL A 198 -2.93 15.86 -14.58
CA VAL A 198 -2.90 14.52 -15.19
C VAL A 198 -2.24 14.61 -16.56
N VAL A 199 -1.16 13.86 -16.76
CA VAL A 199 -0.44 13.78 -18.04
C VAL A 199 -0.75 12.50 -18.81
N SER A 200 -1.01 11.40 -18.09
CA SER A 200 -1.45 10.14 -18.71
C SER A 200 -2.21 9.27 -17.74
N THR A 201 -2.97 8.31 -18.28
CA THR A 201 -3.73 7.32 -17.52
C THR A 201 -3.36 5.93 -17.96
N GLY A 202 -3.35 4.98 -17.01
CA GLY A 202 -3.15 3.56 -17.26
C GLY A 202 -4.25 2.74 -16.61
N PHE A 203 -4.49 1.58 -17.16
CA PHE A 203 -5.50 0.61 -16.74
C PHE A 203 -6.93 1.17 -16.63
N GLN A 204 -7.85 0.41 -17.15
CA GLN A 204 -9.27 0.66 -16.98
C GLN A 204 -9.80 -0.31 -15.93
N ASP A 205 -10.58 0.17 -14.98
CA ASP A 205 -11.28 -0.73 -14.06
C ASP A 205 -12.35 -1.52 -14.84
N PRO A 206 -12.19 -2.83 -15.04
CA PRO A 206 -13.13 -3.63 -15.82
C PRO A 206 -14.39 -4.01 -15.04
N TYR A 207 -14.41 -3.80 -13.72
CA TYR A 207 -15.47 -4.30 -12.87
C TYR A 207 -16.66 -3.32 -12.74
N PRO A 208 -17.91 -3.83 -12.61
CA PRO A 208 -19.07 -3.02 -12.30
C PRO A 208 -18.94 -2.32 -10.94
N GLU A 209 -19.61 -1.18 -10.76
CA GLU A 209 -19.59 -0.39 -9.51
C GLU A 209 -19.93 -1.18 -8.23
N ALA A 210 -20.73 -2.22 -8.37
CA ALA A 210 -21.13 -3.07 -7.25
C ALA A 210 -20.01 -3.98 -6.72
N LEU A 211 -18.89 -4.09 -7.43
CA LEU A 211 -17.81 -5.03 -7.12
C LEU A 211 -16.56 -4.36 -6.49
N THR A 212 -16.70 -3.15 -6.02
CA THR A 212 -15.61 -2.35 -5.46
C THR A 212 -15.17 -2.82 -4.05
N TYR A 213 -14.93 -4.09 -3.87
CA TYR A 213 -14.30 -4.58 -2.64
C TYR A 213 -12.82 -4.84 -2.92
N THR A 214 -11.97 -3.89 -2.61
CA THR A 214 -10.56 -3.96 -2.98
C THR A 214 -9.65 -3.71 -1.80
N SER A 215 -8.48 -4.30 -1.84
CA SER A 215 -7.33 -3.85 -1.06
C SER A 215 -7.10 -2.36 -1.37
N THR A 216 -6.99 -1.54 -0.33
CA THR A 216 -6.79 -0.10 -0.46
C THR A 216 -5.40 0.30 -0.92
N ASN A 217 -4.52 -0.67 -1.22
CA ASN A 217 -3.11 -0.41 -1.44
C ASN A 217 -2.57 -1.04 -2.72
N ASN A 218 -3.10 -0.60 -3.86
CA ASN A 218 -2.68 -1.05 -5.19
C ASN A 218 -1.35 -0.46 -5.66
N LEU A 219 -0.87 0.58 -4.98
CA LEU A 219 0.39 1.24 -5.28
C LEU A 219 1.35 1.01 -4.13
N LYS A 220 2.48 0.36 -4.39
CA LYS A 220 3.50 0.01 -3.38
C LYS A 220 4.83 0.64 -3.74
N LYS A 221 5.56 1.08 -2.72
CA LYS A 221 6.92 1.57 -2.86
C LYS A 221 7.88 0.79 -1.99
N PHE A 222 8.95 0.28 -2.60
CA PHE A 222 10.03 -0.46 -1.94
C PHE A 222 11.37 0.17 -2.33
N GLY A 223 11.94 0.95 -1.44
CA GLY A 223 13.09 1.80 -1.75
C GLY A 223 12.73 2.86 -2.79
N ASP A 224 13.39 2.83 -3.94
CA ASP A 224 13.13 3.69 -5.10
C ASP A 224 12.16 3.08 -6.12
N ARG A 225 11.74 1.83 -5.90
CA ARG A 225 10.90 1.07 -6.84
C ARG A 225 9.43 1.23 -6.48
N ILE A 226 8.64 1.69 -7.45
CA ILE A 226 7.18 1.81 -7.32
C ILE A 226 6.52 0.75 -8.18
N TYR A 227 5.52 0.08 -7.61
CA TYR A 227 4.78 -0.99 -8.24
C TYR A 227 3.28 -0.70 -8.21
N TYR A 228 2.61 -1.10 -9.27
CA TYR A 228 1.15 -1.07 -9.38
C TYR A 228 0.59 -2.47 -9.57
N MET A 229 -0.44 -2.77 -8.82
CA MET A 229 -1.19 -4.03 -8.87
C MET A 229 -2.61 -3.72 -9.32
N PRO A 230 -3.00 -4.05 -10.57
CA PRO A 230 -4.38 -3.90 -10.97
C PRO A 230 -5.30 -4.74 -10.09
N VAL A 231 -6.49 -4.21 -9.82
CA VAL A 231 -7.45 -4.85 -8.91
C VAL A 231 -7.89 -6.20 -9.45
N TYR A 232 -7.83 -7.24 -8.61
CA TYR A 232 -8.20 -8.63 -8.93
C TYR A 232 -7.39 -9.29 -10.05
N GLU A 233 -6.34 -8.64 -10.51
CA GLU A 233 -5.39 -9.22 -11.45
C GLU A 233 -4.25 -9.93 -10.70
N ASN A 234 -3.60 -10.84 -11.39
CA ASN A 234 -2.44 -11.58 -10.86
C ASN A 234 -1.13 -11.04 -11.44
N GLN A 235 -1.11 -9.76 -11.78
CA GLN A 235 -0.02 -9.05 -12.44
C GLN A 235 0.51 -7.93 -11.56
N ILE A 236 1.83 -7.73 -11.59
CA ILE A 236 2.51 -6.69 -10.83
C ILE A 236 3.41 -5.92 -11.79
N TYR A 237 3.11 -4.64 -11.95
CA TYR A 237 3.82 -3.73 -12.83
C TYR A 237 4.75 -2.81 -12.07
N ARG A 238 5.98 -2.65 -12.54
CA ARG A 238 6.85 -1.58 -12.12
C ARG A 238 6.46 -0.30 -12.85
N VAL A 239 6.34 0.79 -12.09
CA VAL A 239 5.96 2.10 -12.61
C VAL A 239 7.22 2.89 -12.90
N HIS A 240 7.36 3.36 -14.15
CA HIS A 240 8.37 4.31 -14.61
C HIS A 240 7.72 5.64 -14.94
N ALA A 241 8.51 6.68 -15.19
CA ALA A 241 7.98 8.02 -15.43
C ALA A 241 7.07 8.13 -16.68
N ASP A 242 7.23 7.26 -17.65
CA ASP A 242 6.54 7.26 -18.94
C ASP A 242 5.93 5.91 -19.34
N SER A 243 6.17 4.87 -18.53
CA SER A 243 5.82 3.51 -18.91
C SER A 243 5.58 2.61 -17.71
N LEU A 244 4.97 1.46 -17.96
CA LEU A 244 4.76 0.37 -17.02
C LEU A 244 5.40 -0.89 -17.58
N GLN A 245 6.15 -1.62 -16.76
CA GLN A 245 6.74 -2.90 -17.10
C GLN A 245 6.11 -3.99 -16.24
N LEU A 246 5.53 -5.02 -16.84
CA LEU A 246 5.09 -6.21 -16.14
C LEU A 246 6.31 -6.96 -15.59
N ILE A 247 6.44 -7.00 -14.27
CA ILE A 247 7.55 -7.68 -13.59
C ILE A 247 7.16 -9.11 -13.26
N TYR A 248 6.04 -9.29 -12.56
CA TYR A 248 5.58 -10.60 -12.12
C TYR A 248 4.19 -10.91 -12.65
N GLN A 249 4.06 -12.09 -13.25
CA GLN A 249 2.80 -12.73 -13.56
C GLN A 249 2.65 -13.94 -12.63
N LEU A 250 1.68 -13.90 -11.70
CA LEU A 250 1.40 -15.01 -10.82
C LEU A 250 0.52 -16.03 -11.55
N ASP A 251 1.05 -17.21 -11.78
CA ASP A 251 0.32 -18.29 -12.45
C ASP A 251 -0.38 -19.17 -11.40
N PHE A 252 -1.69 -19.04 -11.33
CA PHE A 252 -2.56 -19.86 -10.49
C PHE A 252 -3.15 -21.08 -11.19
N GLY A 253 -2.77 -21.31 -12.46
CA GLY A 253 -3.33 -22.39 -13.28
C GLY A 253 -4.85 -22.27 -13.42
N ASP A 254 -5.54 -23.41 -13.36
CA ASP A 254 -7.02 -23.46 -13.48
C ASP A 254 -7.76 -22.77 -12.31
N ARG A 255 -7.05 -22.38 -11.26
CA ARG A 255 -7.62 -21.70 -10.10
C ARG A 255 -7.49 -20.18 -10.16
N ALA A 256 -6.93 -19.63 -11.24
CA ALA A 256 -6.90 -18.19 -11.46
C ALA A 256 -8.32 -17.61 -11.51
N LEU A 257 -8.51 -16.44 -10.91
CA LEU A 257 -9.77 -15.71 -11.01
C LEU A 257 -10.03 -15.40 -12.49
N PRO A 258 -11.20 -15.81 -13.02
CA PRO A 258 -11.48 -15.59 -14.42
C PRO A 258 -11.68 -14.10 -14.74
N SER A 259 -11.30 -13.67 -15.94
CA SER A 259 -11.50 -12.30 -16.36
C SER A 259 -12.98 -11.89 -16.29
N PRO A 260 -13.30 -10.66 -15.89
CA PRO A 260 -14.67 -10.17 -15.79
C PRO A 260 -15.46 -10.26 -17.07
N GLU A 261 -14.80 -10.08 -18.22
CA GLU A 261 -15.38 -10.17 -19.57
C GLU A 261 -15.89 -11.56 -19.87
N LYS A 262 -15.14 -12.60 -19.46
CA LYS A 262 -15.48 -14.02 -19.70
C LYS A 262 -16.72 -14.46 -18.91
N TYR A 263 -16.95 -13.88 -17.73
CA TYR A 263 -18.02 -14.30 -16.83
C TYR A 263 -19.21 -13.36 -16.79
N GLN A 264 -19.18 -12.24 -17.51
CA GLN A 264 -20.25 -11.24 -17.50
C GLN A 264 -20.78 -10.95 -16.07
N ILE A 265 -19.85 -10.78 -15.13
CA ILE A 265 -20.16 -10.60 -13.72
C ILE A 265 -21.01 -9.34 -13.57
N GLN A 266 -22.30 -9.51 -13.31
CA GLN A 266 -23.25 -8.41 -13.13
C GLN A 266 -23.65 -8.20 -11.68
N GLU A 267 -23.44 -9.22 -10.83
CA GLU A 267 -23.87 -9.21 -9.43
C GLU A 267 -22.73 -9.47 -8.45
N SER A 268 -22.68 -8.70 -7.37
CA SER A 268 -21.70 -8.86 -6.29
C SER A 268 -21.71 -10.26 -5.66
N ARG A 269 -22.86 -10.90 -5.52
CA ARG A 269 -22.95 -12.28 -4.98
C ARG A 269 -22.29 -13.34 -5.86
N GLN A 270 -22.31 -13.15 -7.17
CA GLN A 270 -21.62 -14.04 -8.11
C GLN A 270 -20.11 -13.89 -7.95
N PHE A 271 -19.63 -12.65 -7.84
CA PHE A 271 -18.23 -12.36 -7.65
C PHE A 271 -17.71 -12.87 -6.30
N GLU A 272 -18.44 -12.67 -5.21
CA GLU A 272 -18.10 -13.23 -3.90
C GLU A 272 -17.96 -14.75 -3.93
N ARG A 273 -18.77 -15.47 -4.70
CA ARG A 273 -18.62 -16.92 -4.90
C ARG A 273 -17.33 -17.26 -5.64
N LEU A 274 -16.97 -16.49 -6.67
CA LEU A 274 -15.70 -16.67 -7.38
C LEU A 274 -14.50 -16.43 -6.47
N LEU A 275 -14.51 -15.40 -5.64
CA LEU A 275 -13.45 -15.13 -4.67
C LEU A 275 -13.27 -16.25 -3.63
N ARG A 276 -14.31 -17.03 -3.37
CA ARG A 276 -14.24 -18.18 -2.44
C ARG A 276 -13.73 -19.47 -3.08
N THR A 277 -13.73 -19.56 -4.40
CA THR A 277 -13.40 -20.78 -5.14
C THR A 277 -12.14 -20.65 -5.98
N HIS A 278 -11.63 -19.44 -6.15
CA HIS A 278 -10.46 -19.14 -6.94
C HIS A 278 -9.36 -18.48 -6.11
N HIS A 279 -8.15 -18.60 -6.57
CA HIS A 279 -7.02 -17.91 -5.96
C HIS A 279 -7.06 -16.43 -6.30
N THR A 280 -6.79 -15.61 -5.31
CA THR A 280 -6.66 -14.17 -5.49
C THR A 280 -5.31 -13.70 -4.95
N PHE A 281 -4.69 -12.82 -5.70
CA PHE A 281 -3.53 -12.09 -5.24
C PHE A 281 -3.98 -10.97 -4.30
N GLN A 282 -3.29 -10.81 -3.17
CA GLN A 282 -3.67 -9.83 -2.15
C GLN A 282 -2.61 -8.77 -1.91
N ASP A 283 -1.35 -9.18 -1.80
CA ASP A 283 -0.27 -8.28 -1.45
C ASP A 283 1.10 -8.85 -1.76
N PHE A 284 2.13 -8.01 -1.83
CA PHE A 284 3.52 -8.45 -1.96
C PHE A 284 4.50 -7.45 -1.38
N ILE A 285 5.72 -7.94 -1.15
CA ILE A 285 6.89 -7.15 -0.85
C ILE A 285 8.03 -7.59 -1.76
N ASP A 286 8.68 -6.62 -2.39
CA ASP A 286 9.82 -6.84 -3.26
C ASP A 286 11.13 -6.38 -2.57
N LEU A 287 11.97 -7.34 -2.24
CA LEU A 287 13.30 -7.14 -1.65
C LEU A 287 14.38 -7.40 -2.71
N ARG A 288 15.65 -7.26 -2.34
CA ARG A 288 16.75 -7.48 -3.29
C ARG A 288 16.79 -8.91 -3.83
N GLU A 289 16.82 -9.90 -2.95
CA GLU A 289 17.00 -11.32 -3.30
C GLU A 289 15.69 -12.12 -3.19
N TRP A 290 14.66 -11.53 -2.59
CA TRP A 290 13.40 -12.18 -2.29
C TRP A 290 12.20 -11.36 -2.77
N ALA A 291 11.17 -12.03 -3.25
CA ALA A 291 9.85 -11.43 -3.35
C ALA A 291 8.84 -12.31 -2.58
N ILE A 292 8.00 -11.68 -1.77
CA ILE A 292 7.03 -12.38 -0.92
C ILE A 292 5.63 -12.00 -1.38
N PHE A 293 4.82 -12.98 -1.71
CA PHE A 293 3.46 -12.80 -2.25
C PHE A 293 2.43 -13.37 -1.27
N LYS A 294 1.42 -12.59 -0.97
CA LYS A 294 0.26 -13.02 -0.19
C LYS A 294 -0.90 -13.29 -1.12
N THR A 295 -1.46 -14.46 -0.99
CA THR A 295 -2.60 -14.90 -1.78
C THR A 295 -3.70 -15.42 -0.85
N ALA A 296 -4.92 -15.48 -1.34
CA ALA A 296 -6.00 -16.19 -0.66
C ALA A 296 -6.54 -17.29 -1.56
N ASP A 297 -6.78 -18.44 -0.95
CA ASP A 297 -7.42 -19.61 -1.53
C ASP A 297 -8.59 -19.98 -0.60
N ASN A 298 -9.81 -19.87 -1.10
CA ASN A 298 -11.01 -20.20 -0.31
C ASN A 298 -11.01 -19.54 1.10
N ALA A 299 -10.66 -18.25 1.15
CA ALA A 299 -10.50 -17.46 2.37
C ALA A 299 -9.33 -17.88 3.30
N LEU A 300 -8.50 -18.84 2.90
CA LEU A 300 -7.27 -19.18 3.59
C LEU A 300 -6.10 -18.42 2.96
N GLY A 301 -5.44 -17.60 3.76
CA GLY A 301 -4.22 -16.90 3.32
C GLY A 301 -3.06 -17.88 3.12
N ARG A 302 -2.33 -17.72 2.02
CA ARG A 302 -1.05 -18.39 1.77
C ARG A 302 0.02 -17.37 1.48
N THR A 303 1.24 -17.68 1.85
CA THR A 303 2.40 -16.86 1.53
C THR A 303 3.33 -17.67 0.65
N PHE A 304 3.70 -17.09 -0.49
CA PHE A 304 4.71 -17.64 -1.40
C PHE A 304 5.94 -16.74 -1.38
N VAL A 305 7.08 -17.37 -1.51
CA VAL A 305 8.37 -16.69 -1.50
C VAL A 305 9.12 -17.07 -2.78
N TYR A 306 9.52 -16.08 -3.54
CA TYR A 306 10.36 -16.23 -4.71
C TYR A 306 11.81 -15.90 -4.36
N ASP A 307 12.68 -16.90 -4.50
CA ASP A 307 14.13 -16.75 -4.41
C ASP A 307 14.65 -16.31 -5.79
N LYS A 308 14.98 -15.04 -5.92
CA LYS A 308 15.45 -14.44 -7.18
C LYS A 308 16.83 -14.95 -7.60
N THR A 309 17.62 -15.46 -6.63
CA THR A 309 18.97 -15.96 -6.90
C THR A 309 18.95 -17.38 -7.45
N LYS A 310 17.91 -18.16 -7.10
CA LYS A 310 17.75 -19.55 -7.50
C LYS A 310 16.61 -19.75 -8.51
N ASP A 311 15.91 -18.68 -8.89
CA ASP A 311 14.73 -18.70 -9.74
C ASP A 311 13.72 -19.78 -9.29
N SER A 312 13.33 -19.72 -8.01
CA SER A 312 12.50 -20.76 -7.39
C SER A 312 11.42 -20.20 -6.49
N VAL A 313 10.21 -20.75 -6.61
CA VAL A 313 9.05 -20.37 -5.77
C VAL A 313 8.79 -21.43 -4.73
N PHE A 314 8.59 -21.00 -3.49
CA PHE A 314 8.29 -21.82 -2.34
C PHE A 314 7.00 -21.39 -1.67
N CYS A 315 6.22 -22.32 -1.14
CA CYS A 315 5.13 -22.02 -0.22
C CYS A 315 5.69 -21.93 1.21
N LEU A 316 5.40 -20.85 1.90
CA LEU A 316 5.84 -20.68 3.27
C LEU A 316 4.98 -21.53 4.19
N SER A 317 5.63 -22.40 4.96
CA SER A 317 4.97 -23.28 5.91
C SER A 317 4.48 -22.51 7.14
N ASN A 318 3.29 -22.83 7.62
CA ASN A 318 2.77 -22.33 8.90
C ASN A 318 3.46 -22.95 10.13
N GLN A 319 4.38 -23.93 9.92
CA GLN A 319 5.16 -24.51 11.00
C GLN A 319 6.25 -23.55 11.45
N ILE A 320 6.18 -23.13 12.69
CA ILE A 320 7.18 -22.29 13.32
C ILE A 320 8.25 -23.13 14.02
N SER A 321 9.47 -22.65 13.97
CA SER A 321 10.63 -23.24 14.67
C SER A 321 11.08 -22.39 15.87
N ASN A 322 10.61 -21.14 15.92
CA ASN A 322 10.83 -20.19 16.99
C ASN A 322 9.53 -19.43 17.24
N PRO A 323 9.11 -19.22 18.49
CA PRO A 323 7.83 -18.54 18.79
C PRO A 323 7.74 -17.12 18.21
N LEU A 324 8.86 -16.47 17.97
CA LEU A 324 8.89 -15.12 17.35
C LEU A 324 8.54 -15.16 15.86
N GLU A 325 8.67 -16.29 15.18
CA GLU A 325 8.26 -16.46 13.78
C GLU A 325 6.75 -16.38 13.59
N ASN A 326 5.97 -16.51 14.69
CA ASN A 326 4.52 -16.39 14.66
C ASN A 326 4.03 -15.05 14.09
N TRP A 327 4.85 -14.02 14.11
CA TRP A 327 4.50 -12.68 13.62
C TRP A 327 5.05 -12.34 12.24
N PHE A 328 5.75 -13.28 11.58
CA PHE A 328 6.34 -13.05 10.25
C PHE A 328 5.29 -12.83 9.14
N HIS A 329 4.01 -13.11 9.38
CA HIS A 329 2.96 -13.04 8.34
C HIS A 329 1.82 -12.07 8.62
N THR A 330 1.81 -11.39 9.75
CA THR A 330 0.60 -10.66 10.16
C THR A 330 0.38 -9.39 9.36
N SER A 331 1.40 -8.56 9.22
CA SER A 331 1.38 -7.32 8.43
C SER A 331 2.81 -6.96 8.10
N ASP A 332 3.18 -7.01 6.82
CA ASP A 332 4.56 -6.77 6.44
C ASP A 332 4.73 -5.39 5.86
N TYR A 333 5.70 -4.66 6.40
CA TYR A 333 6.09 -3.33 5.96
C TYR A 333 7.54 -3.38 5.49
N TYR A 334 7.81 -2.78 4.35
CA TYR A 334 9.16 -2.67 3.83
C TYR A 334 10.00 -1.73 4.71
N VAL A 335 11.14 -2.21 5.16
CA VAL A 335 12.12 -1.42 5.92
C VAL A 335 13.31 -1.04 5.04
N ASN A 336 13.88 -2.03 4.38
CA ASN A 336 14.96 -1.91 3.40
C ASN A 336 15.04 -3.20 2.54
N ASP A 337 15.99 -3.28 1.62
CA ASP A 337 16.11 -4.39 0.66
C ASP A 337 16.40 -5.78 1.25
N SER A 338 16.59 -5.90 2.57
CA SER A 338 16.78 -7.18 3.25
C SER A 338 15.90 -7.37 4.49
N THR A 339 15.15 -6.34 4.90
CA THR A 339 14.42 -6.35 6.17
C THR A 339 12.98 -5.91 5.97
N ILE A 340 12.07 -6.68 6.53
CA ILE A 340 10.64 -6.32 6.65
C ILE A 340 10.26 -6.15 8.11
N ALA A 341 9.19 -5.42 8.36
CA ALA A 341 8.62 -5.28 9.70
C ALA A 341 7.18 -5.79 9.72
N SER A 342 6.79 -6.44 10.79
CA SER A 342 5.40 -6.78 11.10
C SER A 342 4.97 -6.06 12.37
N SER A 343 3.71 -5.68 12.44
CA SER A 343 3.12 -5.10 13.64
C SER A 343 2.27 -6.13 14.37
N THR A 344 2.39 -6.15 15.70
CA THR A 344 1.60 -7.02 16.56
C THR A 344 0.99 -6.18 17.68
N ASP A 345 -0.32 -6.32 17.90
CA ASP A 345 -0.96 -5.65 19.02
C ASP A 345 -0.44 -6.17 20.36
N ALA A 346 -0.39 -5.31 21.35
CA ALA A 346 0.16 -5.61 22.67
C ALA A 346 -0.65 -6.70 23.41
N ALA A 347 -1.96 -6.76 23.22
CA ALA A 347 -2.81 -7.77 23.84
C ALA A 347 -2.48 -9.17 23.34
N SER A 348 -2.19 -9.34 22.04
CA SER A 348 -1.71 -10.59 21.46
C SER A 348 -0.38 -11.05 22.06
N ILE A 349 0.55 -10.13 22.31
CA ILE A 349 1.81 -10.44 22.96
C ILE A 349 1.58 -10.93 24.40
N VAL A 350 0.78 -10.22 25.17
CA VAL A 350 0.45 -10.59 26.56
C VAL A 350 -0.20 -11.97 26.60
N THR A 351 -1.18 -12.21 25.74
CA THR A 351 -1.91 -13.49 25.65
C THR A 351 -0.99 -14.65 25.30
N LEU A 352 -0.07 -14.46 24.36
CA LEU A 352 0.83 -15.51 23.88
C LEU A 352 2.10 -15.67 24.75
N MET A 353 2.37 -14.75 25.68
CA MET A 353 3.59 -14.77 26.50
C MET A 353 3.85 -16.10 27.24
N PRO A 354 2.86 -16.74 27.92
CA PRO A 354 3.09 -18.03 28.57
C PRO A 354 3.52 -19.12 27.59
N TRP A 355 2.85 -19.18 26.43
CA TRP A 355 3.18 -20.13 25.37
C TRP A 355 4.58 -19.87 24.80
N MET A 356 4.95 -18.61 24.51
CA MET A 356 6.27 -18.26 24.01
C MET A 356 7.39 -18.69 24.96
N ARG A 357 7.23 -18.44 26.26
CA ARG A 357 8.18 -18.87 27.29
C ARG A 357 8.33 -20.39 27.37
N GLN A 358 7.22 -21.11 27.24
CA GLN A 358 7.27 -22.58 27.22
C GLN A 358 7.95 -23.11 25.96
N PHE A 359 7.62 -22.56 24.80
CA PHE A 359 8.18 -22.96 23.51
C PHE A 359 9.69 -22.67 23.45
N ALA A 360 10.11 -21.49 23.89
CA ALA A 360 11.51 -21.08 23.88
C ALA A 360 12.42 -22.05 24.66
N LYS A 361 11.93 -22.65 25.74
CA LYS A 361 12.69 -23.65 26.51
C LYS A 361 12.98 -24.94 25.74
N ALA A 362 12.16 -25.24 24.73
CA ALA A 362 12.20 -26.50 23.99
C ALA A 362 13.03 -26.42 22.69
N ILE A 363 13.49 -25.22 22.28
CA ILE A 363 14.22 -25.03 21.02
C ILE A 363 15.74 -24.99 21.23
N PRO A 364 16.55 -25.48 20.26
CA PRO A 364 17.97 -25.19 20.20
C PRO A 364 18.24 -23.68 20.05
N GLN A 365 19.37 -23.18 20.55
CA GLN A 365 19.77 -21.76 20.43
C GLN A 365 18.75 -20.78 21.04
N LYS A 366 18.22 -21.13 22.19
CA LYS A 366 17.16 -20.41 22.88
C LYS A 366 17.55 -19.04 23.45
N GLU A 367 18.83 -18.78 23.69
CA GLU A 367 19.31 -17.61 24.44
C GLU A 367 18.84 -16.26 23.83
N GLN A 368 18.93 -16.10 22.51
CA GLN A 368 18.44 -14.90 21.86
C GLN A 368 16.91 -14.75 21.97
N THR A 369 16.20 -15.84 21.75
CA THR A 369 14.73 -15.88 21.85
C THR A 369 14.26 -15.60 23.27
N GLU A 370 14.85 -16.25 24.29
CA GLU A 370 14.56 -16.00 25.70
C GLU A 370 14.80 -14.52 26.08
N ARG A 371 15.93 -13.94 25.63
CA ARG A 371 16.23 -12.52 25.87
C ARG A 371 15.17 -11.59 25.28
N ILE A 372 14.72 -11.83 24.05
CA ILE A 372 13.66 -11.03 23.41
C ILE A 372 12.36 -11.18 24.19
N ILE A 373 11.99 -12.40 24.59
CA ILE A 373 10.78 -12.67 25.36
C ILE A 373 10.81 -11.95 26.73
N GLU A 374 11.95 -11.93 27.39
CA GLU A 374 12.11 -11.21 28.66
C GLU A 374 12.02 -9.70 28.47
N GLN A 375 12.54 -9.15 27.38
CA GLN A 375 12.42 -7.72 27.05
C GLN A 375 10.99 -7.34 26.66
N LEU A 376 10.18 -8.27 26.18
CA LEU A 376 8.75 -8.09 25.90
C LEU A 376 7.87 -8.23 27.16
N ALA A 377 8.38 -8.82 28.24
CA ALA A 377 7.61 -9.09 29.46
C ALA A 377 6.94 -7.85 30.10
N PRO A 378 7.50 -6.62 30.00
CA PRO A 378 6.85 -5.41 30.51
C PRO A 378 5.70 -4.87 29.64
N VAL A 379 5.40 -5.48 28.49
CA VAL A 379 4.29 -5.06 27.62
C VAL A 379 2.97 -5.35 28.32
N THR A 380 2.06 -4.40 28.30
CA THR A 380 0.69 -4.51 28.82
C THR A 380 -0.33 -4.45 27.68
N GLU A 381 -1.55 -4.97 27.90
CA GLU A 381 -2.60 -5.03 26.88
C GLU A 381 -2.98 -3.66 26.28
N ASN A 382 -2.74 -2.57 27.02
CA ASN A 382 -3.07 -1.21 26.61
C ASN A 382 -1.90 -0.47 25.95
N ASP A 383 -0.77 -1.12 25.75
CA ASP A 383 0.36 -0.53 25.07
C ASP A 383 0.12 -0.43 23.54
N ASN A 384 0.88 0.43 22.90
CA ASN A 384 0.94 0.51 21.46
C ASN A 384 1.48 -0.80 20.85
N PRO A 385 1.19 -1.09 19.58
CA PRO A 385 1.72 -2.25 18.90
C PRO A 385 3.26 -2.33 18.98
N VAL A 386 3.77 -3.55 19.02
CA VAL A 386 5.19 -3.85 18.91
C VAL A 386 5.51 -4.14 17.45
N LEU A 387 6.60 -3.57 16.96
CA LEU A 387 7.11 -3.84 15.62
C LEU A 387 8.21 -4.90 15.71
N PHE A 388 8.01 -6.03 15.03
CA PHE A 388 9.04 -7.05 14.84
C PHE A 388 9.73 -6.83 13.49
N PHE A 389 11.04 -6.90 13.49
CA PHE A 389 11.88 -6.76 12.29
C PHE A 389 12.49 -8.12 11.96
N PHE A 390 12.29 -8.56 10.73
CA PHE A 390 12.80 -9.80 10.19
C PHE A 390 13.81 -9.48 9.08
N THR A 391 15.09 -9.72 9.36
CA THR A 391 16.11 -9.63 8.34
C THR A 391 16.21 -10.97 7.63
N LEU A 392 16.07 -10.97 6.31
CA LEU A 392 16.14 -12.17 5.50
C LEU A 392 17.60 -12.52 5.19
N LYS A 393 17.83 -13.80 4.95
CA LYS A 393 19.16 -14.31 4.57
C LYS A 393 19.53 -13.75 3.20
N SER A 394 20.81 -13.50 3.03
CA SER A 394 21.46 -13.19 1.77
C SER A 394 22.45 -14.31 1.47
N ASP A 395 22.41 -14.82 0.25
CA ASP A 395 23.34 -15.87 -0.21
C ASP A 395 24.73 -15.29 -0.59
N ARG A 396 25.21 -14.25 0.12
CA ARG A 396 26.56 -13.68 -0.08
C ARG A 396 27.60 -14.38 0.76
#